data_4b516591e8e2c023025054a44552068e
#
_entry.id   4b516591e8e2c023025054a44552068e
#
_cell.length_a   1.000
_cell.length_b   1.000
_cell.length_c   1.000
_cell.angle_alpha   90.00
_cell.angle_beta   90.00
_cell.angle_gamma   90.00
#
_symmetry.space_group_name_H-M   'P 1'
#
loop_
_entity.id
_entity.type
_entity.pdbx_description
1 polymer ?
#
loop_
_entity_poly.entity_id
_entity_poly.type
_entity_poly.pdbx_seq_one_letter_code
_entity_poly.pdbx_strand_id
1 'polypeptide(L)'
;MSTRRTFLTTRRILQQLRHDPRTIALLLLVPTALVGLLAWTLANRPGAFDSIGPKLLGVFPLVVMFLVTSVITLRERSVGTLERLFTMPLTKADFVAGYAIAFGALAIVQSFLVSALSYTWYGLAHQGVPWRTSVVALCAGLLGTAFGLALSAVAHTEFQAVQFMPAFILPQLLLCGLVIPVSQLPAVLRFIADVLPMTAAVHAIAPLQSNWYYVGQFAIMLTYILVALVVGAATLRPTTK
;
A
#
# COMPACT_ATOMS: atom_id res chain seq x y z
N MET A 1 25.11 4.63 -1.29
CA MET A 1 24.11 4.10 -0.34
C MET A 1 24.88 3.39 0.77
N SER A 2 24.61 3.73 2.03
CA SER A 2 25.29 3.13 3.19
C SER A 2 24.27 2.37 4.05
N THR A 3 24.47 1.06 4.20
CA THR A 3 23.59 0.19 5.00
C THR A 3 23.41 0.69 6.44
N ARG A 4 24.49 1.21 7.08
CA ARG A 4 24.44 1.77 8.42
C ARG A 4 23.52 2.99 8.49
N ARG A 5 23.57 3.90 7.51
CA ARG A 5 22.75 5.11 7.49
C ARG A 5 21.28 4.76 7.24
N THR A 6 21.01 3.88 6.30
CA THR A 6 19.66 3.35 6.04
C THR A 6 19.07 2.73 7.31
N PHE A 7 19.83 1.88 8.01
CA PHE A 7 19.40 1.25 9.25
C PHE A 7 19.09 2.26 10.37
N LEU A 8 19.95 3.27 10.56
CA LEU A 8 19.72 4.32 11.56
C LEU A 8 18.45 5.14 11.24
N THR A 9 18.22 5.45 9.96
CA THR A 9 17.00 6.12 9.51
C THR A 9 15.77 5.27 9.80
N THR A 10 15.80 3.99 9.43
CA THR A 10 14.71 3.03 9.70
C THR A 10 14.40 2.97 11.20
N ARG A 11 15.43 2.80 12.04
CA ARG A 11 15.27 2.74 13.50
C ARG A 11 14.62 4.02 14.06
N ARG A 12 15.06 5.18 13.58
CA ARG A 12 14.49 6.47 13.99
C ARG A 12 13.00 6.53 13.67
N ILE A 13 12.60 6.17 12.44
CA ILE A 13 11.21 6.22 12.01
C ILE A 13 10.35 5.25 12.82
N LEU A 14 10.83 4.03 13.03
CA LEU A 14 10.12 3.05 13.86
C LEU A 14 9.95 3.52 15.32
N GLN A 15 10.97 4.19 15.87
CA GLN A 15 10.87 4.80 17.20
C GLN A 15 9.85 5.95 17.24
N GLN A 16 9.83 6.83 16.23
CA GLN A 16 8.84 7.89 16.12
C GLN A 16 7.41 7.33 16.04
N LEU A 17 7.19 6.33 15.18
CA LEU A 17 5.90 5.67 15.06
C LEU A 17 5.46 4.98 16.35
N ARG A 18 6.40 4.35 17.08
CA ARG A 18 6.08 3.75 18.38
C ARG A 18 5.55 4.78 19.39
N HIS A 19 5.96 6.03 19.30
CA HIS A 19 5.48 7.12 20.16
C HIS A 19 4.19 7.77 19.62
N ASP A 20 3.71 7.35 18.47
CA ASP A 20 2.40 7.76 17.91
C ASP A 20 1.43 6.57 17.82
N PRO A 21 0.86 6.13 18.96
CA PRO A 21 -0.03 4.99 19.00
C PRO A 21 -1.33 5.23 18.21
N ARG A 22 -1.71 6.49 17.99
CA ARG A 22 -2.91 6.84 17.21
C ARG A 22 -2.73 6.47 15.74
N THR A 23 -1.60 6.83 15.16
CA THR A 23 -1.28 6.47 13.77
C THR A 23 -1.16 4.97 13.59
N ILE A 24 -0.50 4.26 14.51
CA ILE A 24 -0.40 2.79 14.47
C ILE A 24 -1.79 2.16 14.58
N ALA A 25 -2.61 2.64 15.52
CA ALA A 25 -3.98 2.12 15.69
C ALA A 25 -4.82 2.31 14.41
N LEU A 26 -4.81 3.50 13.81
CA LEU A 26 -5.51 3.78 12.56
C LEU A 26 -5.01 2.87 11.43
N LEU A 27 -3.70 2.73 11.30
CA LEU A 27 -3.07 1.91 10.26
C LEU A 27 -3.48 0.43 10.36
N LEU A 28 -3.57 -0.11 11.57
CA LEU A 28 -3.88 -1.52 11.79
C LEU A 28 -5.40 -1.77 11.88
N LEU A 29 -6.15 -0.91 12.58
CA LEU A 29 -7.55 -1.14 12.87
C LEU A 29 -8.46 -0.77 11.69
N VAL A 30 -8.17 0.32 10.95
CA VAL A 30 -9.07 0.78 9.88
C VAL A 30 -9.26 -0.28 8.80
N PRO A 31 -8.22 -0.85 8.15
CA PRO A 31 -8.43 -1.86 7.12
C PRO A 31 -9.09 -3.11 7.68
N THR A 32 -8.69 -3.52 8.88
CA THR A 32 -9.22 -4.70 9.55
C THR A 32 -10.71 -4.52 9.88
N ALA A 33 -11.10 -3.37 10.44
CA ALA A 33 -12.49 -3.05 10.76
C ALA A 33 -13.36 -2.93 9.50
N LEU A 34 -12.82 -2.34 8.41
CA LEU A 34 -13.56 -2.24 7.15
C LEU A 34 -13.83 -3.61 6.52
N VAL A 35 -12.85 -4.52 6.53
CA VAL A 35 -13.06 -5.91 6.07
C VAL A 35 -14.07 -6.62 6.97
N GLY A 36 -13.97 -6.48 8.29
CA GLY A 36 -14.91 -7.05 9.23
C GLY A 36 -16.34 -6.50 9.11
N LEU A 37 -16.47 -5.18 8.90
CA LEU A 37 -17.77 -4.54 8.66
C LEU A 37 -18.41 -5.08 7.38
N LEU A 38 -17.62 -5.27 6.32
CA LEU A 38 -18.13 -5.84 5.09
C LEU A 38 -18.51 -7.31 5.26
N ALA A 39 -17.70 -8.10 5.96
CA ALA A 39 -18.05 -9.49 6.29
C ALA A 39 -19.39 -9.57 7.04
N TRP A 40 -19.58 -8.69 8.01
CA TRP A 40 -20.85 -8.60 8.76
C TRP A 40 -22.02 -8.17 7.86
N THR A 41 -21.83 -7.16 7.03
CA THR A 41 -22.87 -6.69 6.08
C THR A 41 -23.31 -7.80 5.10
N LEU A 42 -22.37 -8.66 4.71
CA LEU A 42 -22.61 -9.77 3.79
C LEU A 42 -22.95 -11.10 4.47
N ALA A 43 -23.04 -11.13 5.81
CA ALA A 43 -23.27 -12.36 6.59
C ALA A 43 -24.53 -13.13 6.15
N ASN A 44 -25.58 -12.43 5.71
CA ASN A 44 -26.82 -13.04 5.23
C ASN A 44 -26.82 -13.41 3.74
N ARG A 45 -25.67 -13.29 3.06
CA ARG A 45 -25.50 -13.61 1.63
C ARG A 45 -24.41 -14.65 1.44
N PRO A 46 -24.75 -15.97 1.41
CA PRO A 46 -23.75 -17.04 1.29
C PRO A 46 -22.84 -16.83 0.07
N GLY A 47 -21.54 -16.94 0.28
CA GLY A 47 -20.52 -16.81 -0.78
C GLY A 47 -20.23 -15.37 -1.26
N ALA A 48 -21.01 -14.37 -0.86
CA ALA A 48 -20.78 -12.99 -1.29
C ALA A 48 -19.46 -12.43 -0.70
N PHE A 49 -19.19 -12.71 0.56
CA PHE A 49 -17.93 -12.31 1.19
C PHE A 49 -16.71 -13.04 0.57
N ASP A 50 -16.85 -14.32 0.22
CA ASP A 50 -15.78 -15.11 -0.40
C ASP A 50 -15.37 -14.59 -1.78
N SER A 51 -16.29 -13.93 -2.49
CA SER A 51 -16.00 -13.35 -3.80
C SER A 51 -15.32 -11.98 -3.76
N ILE A 52 -15.59 -11.19 -2.72
CA ILE A 52 -15.13 -9.80 -2.57
C ILE A 52 -13.99 -9.69 -1.53
N GLY A 53 -14.11 -10.41 -0.43
CA GLY A 53 -13.18 -10.35 0.70
C GLY A 53 -11.70 -10.50 0.31
N PRO A 54 -11.31 -11.52 -0.47
CA PRO A 54 -9.94 -11.66 -0.91
C PRO A 54 -9.42 -10.45 -1.68
N LYS A 55 -10.24 -9.88 -2.57
CA LYS A 55 -9.87 -8.69 -3.36
C LYS A 55 -9.60 -7.47 -2.47
N LEU A 56 -10.35 -7.33 -1.37
CA LEU A 56 -10.15 -6.26 -0.41
C LEU A 56 -8.84 -6.37 0.35
N LEU A 57 -8.32 -7.59 0.53
CA LEU A 57 -6.98 -7.82 1.09
C LEU A 57 -5.87 -7.28 0.16
N GLY A 58 -6.14 -7.17 -1.14
CA GLY A 58 -5.24 -6.49 -2.09
C GLY A 58 -5.42 -4.97 -2.13
N VAL A 59 -6.60 -4.46 -1.81
CA VAL A 59 -6.96 -3.05 -1.95
C VAL A 59 -6.68 -2.25 -0.68
N PHE A 60 -7.18 -2.68 0.48
CA PHE A 60 -7.09 -1.89 1.70
C PHE A 60 -5.66 -1.66 2.21
N PRO A 61 -4.76 -2.65 2.21
CA PRO A 61 -3.37 -2.40 2.58
C PRO A 61 -2.71 -1.34 1.69
N LEU A 62 -2.96 -1.38 0.38
CA LEU A 62 -2.45 -0.40 -0.57
C LEU A 62 -2.94 1.01 -0.23
N VAL A 63 -4.26 1.18 -0.05
CA VAL A 63 -4.89 2.48 0.20
C VAL A 63 -4.40 3.09 1.52
N VAL A 64 -4.40 2.30 2.59
CA VAL A 64 -4.03 2.79 3.93
C VAL A 64 -2.54 3.11 4.00
N MET A 65 -1.67 2.23 3.47
CA MET A 65 -0.23 2.49 3.45
C MET A 65 0.12 3.68 2.57
N PHE A 66 -0.55 3.87 1.44
CA PHE A 66 -0.40 5.04 0.59
C PHE A 66 -0.70 6.33 1.36
N LEU A 67 -1.85 6.41 2.04
CA LEU A 67 -2.26 7.60 2.79
C LEU A 67 -1.30 7.89 3.95
N VAL A 68 -1.06 6.90 4.80
CA VAL A 68 -0.24 7.06 6.00
C VAL A 68 1.19 7.45 5.64
N THR A 69 1.79 6.76 4.67
CA THR A 69 3.17 7.05 4.24
C THR A 69 3.29 8.43 3.62
N SER A 70 2.33 8.83 2.77
CA SER A 70 2.37 10.15 2.12
C SER A 70 2.28 11.29 3.12
N VAL A 71 1.33 11.20 4.07
CA VAL A 71 1.11 12.24 5.09
C VAL A 71 2.30 12.34 6.06
N ILE A 72 2.77 11.20 6.60
CA ILE A 72 3.88 11.22 7.57
C ILE A 72 5.16 11.74 6.92
N THR A 73 5.49 11.27 5.71
CA THR A 73 6.72 11.70 5.02
C THR A 73 6.65 13.17 4.65
N LEU A 74 5.48 13.65 4.22
CA LEU A 74 5.30 15.05 3.90
C LEU A 74 5.37 15.93 5.14
N ARG A 75 4.77 15.51 6.25
CA ARG A 75 4.86 16.22 7.53
C ARG A 75 6.31 16.42 7.99
N GLU A 76 7.14 15.39 7.89
CA GLU A 76 8.57 15.52 8.22
C GLU A 76 9.31 16.51 7.29
N ARG A 77 8.88 16.59 6.02
CA ARG A 77 9.43 17.59 5.09
C ARG A 77 9.00 19.01 5.46
N SER A 78 7.73 19.21 5.80
CA SER A 78 7.17 20.55 6.09
C SER A 78 7.70 21.15 7.40
N VAL A 79 8.07 20.32 8.38
CA VAL A 79 8.62 20.77 9.68
C VAL A 79 10.15 21.07 9.61
N GLY A 80 10.77 20.95 8.42
CA GLY A 80 12.20 21.24 8.23
C GLY A 80 13.13 20.15 8.80
N THR A 81 12.58 19.01 9.22
CA THR A 81 13.36 17.85 9.71
C THR A 81 14.22 17.30 8.58
N LEU A 82 13.74 17.35 7.35
CA LEU A 82 14.46 16.88 6.18
C LEU A 82 15.71 17.73 5.91
N GLU A 83 15.63 19.05 6.06
CA GLU A 83 16.76 19.96 5.87
C GLU A 83 17.87 19.67 6.89
N ARG A 84 17.50 19.44 8.15
CA ARG A 84 18.44 19.02 9.20
C ARG A 84 19.05 17.64 8.90
N LEU A 85 18.30 16.74 8.29
CA LEU A 85 18.83 15.42 7.91
C LEU A 85 19.81 15.50 6.76
N PHE A 86 19.63 16.43 5.80
CA PHE A 86 20.56 16.62 4.71
C PHE A 86 21.80 17.47 5.07
N THR A 87 21.85 18.10 6.26
CA THR A 87 23.11 18.62 6.81
C THR A 87 24.01 17.48 7.32
N MET A 88 23.45 16.30 7.58
CA MET A 88 24.20 15.09 7.86
C MET A 88 24.58 14.40 6.53
N PRO A 89 25.60 13.54 6.49
CA PRO A 89 26.02 12.84 5.28
C PRO A 89 25.02 11.74 4.89
N LEU A 90 23.72 12.10 4.71
CA LEU A 90 22.62 11.21 4.33
C LEU A 90 22.31 11.43 2.85
N THR A 91 22.28 10.36 2.06
CA THR A 91 21.85 10.45 0.65
C THR A 91 20.33 10.32 0.55
N LYS A 92 19.76 10.86 -0.55
CA LYS A 92 18.32 10.70 -0.86
C LYS A 92 17.90 9.23 -0.89
N ALA A 93 18.76 8.38 -1.45
CA ALA A 93 18.53 6.94 -1.50
C ALA A 93 18.53 6.29 -0.10
N ASP A 94 19.42 6.71 0.82
CA ASP A 94 19.44 6.22 2.19
C ASP A 94 18.15 6.62 2.94
N PHE A 95 17.65 7.83 2.68
CA PHE A 95 16.39 8.34 3.22
C PHE A 95 15.21 7.49 2.72
N VAL A 96 14.99 7.42 1.41
CA VAL A 96 13.86 6.68 0.81
C VAL A 96 13.89 5.21 1.21
N ALA A 97 15.07 4.57 1.19
CA ALA A 97 15.23 3.19 1.60
C ALA A 97 14.91 2.99 3.09
N GLY A 98 15.34 3.92 3.96
CA GLY A 98 15.03 3.87 5.39
C GLY A 98 13.53 3.96 5.67
N TYR A 99 12.83 4.85 4.96
CA TYR A 99 11.38 4.97 5.03
C TYR A 99 10.66 3.75 4.45
N ALA A 100 11.08 3.28 3.28
CA ALA A 100 10.51 2.09 2.66
C ALA A 100 10.64 0.85 3.56
N ILE A 101 11.77 0.67 4.25
CA ILE A 101 11.96 -0.44 5.19
C ILE A 101 11.08 -0.26 6.43
N ALA A 102 11.01 0.94 7.01
CA ALA A 102 10.20 1.19 8.21
C ALA A 102 8.70 0.98 7.94
N PHE A 103 8.18 1.58 6.87
CA PHE A 103 6.77 1.40 6.49
C PHE A 103 6.51 0.01 5.92
N GLY A 104 7.50 -0.61 5.28
CA GLY A 104 7.44 -2.01 4.85
C GLY A 104 7.25 -2.97 6.03
N ALA A 105 7.93 -2.73 7.15
CA ALA A 105 7.72 -3.51 8.38
C ALA A 105 6.29 -3.34 8.91
N LEU A 106 5.73 -2.13 8.86
CA LEU A 106 4.32 -1.90 9.22
C LEU A 106 3.36 -2.56 8.25
N ALA A 107 3.65 -2.54 6.94
CA ALA A 107 2.86 -3.24 5.93
C ALA A 107 2.83 -4.75 6.18
N ILE A 108 3.93 -5.35 6.63
CA ILE A 108 3.98 -6.76 7.03
C ILE A 108 3.00 -7.02 8.19
N VAL A 109 3.09 -6.22 9.26
CA VAL A 109 2.21 -6.37 10.42
C VAL A 109 0.74 -6.18 10.04
N GLN A 110 0.42 -5.14 9.28
CA GLN A 110 -0.93 -4.85 8.80
C GLN A 110 -1.50 -5.99 7.94
N SER A 111 -0.74 -6.44 6.94
CA SER A 111 -1.18 -7.49 6.01
C SER A 111 -1.37 -8.82 6.73
N PHE A 112 -0.48 -9.15 7.67
CA PHE A 112 -0.63 -10.33 8.50
C PHE A 112 -1.89 -10.25 9.36
N LEU A 113 -2.12 -9.11 10.04
CA LEU A 113 -3.27 -8.92 10.93
C LEU A 113 -4.59 -9.03 10.16
N VAL A 114 -4.73 -8.29 9.05
CA VAL A 114 -5.97 -8.30 8.26
C VAL A 114 -6.23 -9.65 7.62
N SER A 115 -5.20 -10.34 7.13
CA SER A 115 -5.33 -11.68 6.57
C SER A 115 -5.70 -12.70 7.65
N ALA A 116 -4.98 -12.70 8.78
CA ALA A 116 -5.25 -13.62 9.88
C ALA A 116 -6.71 -13.50 10.36
N LEU A 117 -7.19 -12.28 10.63
CA LEU A 117 -8.57 -12.06 11.08
C LEU A 117 -9.61 -12.41 10.01
N SER A 118 -9.30 -12.19 8.73
CA SER A 118 -10.21 -12.55 7.63
C SER A 118 -10.45 -14.06 7.57
N TYR A 119 -9.40 -14.84 7.73
CA TYR A 119 -9.50 -16.31 7.69
C TYR A 119 -9.96 -16.95 9.00
N THR A 120 -9.65 -16.35 10.17
CA THR A 120 -9.97 -16.97 11.46
C THR A 120 -11.28 -16.47 12.05
N TRP A 121 -11.61 -15.20 11.87
CA TRP A 121 -12.76 -14.60 12.54
C TRP A 121 -13.88 -14.17 11.58
N TYR A 122 -13.53 -13.63 10.41
CA TYR A 122 -14.55 -13.13 9.48
C TYR A 122 -15.13 -14.23 8.57
N GLY A 123 -14.66 -15.47 8.70
CA GLY A 123 -15.23 -16.62 8.00
C GLY A 123 -14.92 -16.65 6.51
N LEU A 124 -13.83 -16.01 6.07
CA LEU A 124 -13.41 -16.09 4.69
C LEU A 124 -13.06 -17.55 4.34
N ALA A 125 -13.79 -18.12 3.37
CA ALA A 125 -13.54 -19.49 2.96
C ALA A 125 -12.17 -19.63 2.31
N HIS A 126 -11.49 -20.76 2.55
CA HIS A 126 -10.18 -21.07 1.99
C HIS A 126 -10.30 -21.45 0.51
N GLN A 127 -10.86 -20.57 -0.31
CA GLN A 127 -10.91 -20.75 -1.75
C GLN A 127 -9.54 -20.43 -2.36
N GLY A 128 -8.58 -21.33 -2.17
CA GLY A 128 -7.21 -21.14 -2.67
C GLY A 128 -6.16 -21.35 -1.58
N VAL A 129 -4.98 -20.78 -1.81
CA VAL A 129 -3.83 -20.93 -0.90
C VAL A 129 -3.72 -19.65 -0.04
N PRO A 130 -4.11 -19.68 1.27
CA PRO A 130 -4.18 -18.49 2.11
C PRO A 130 -2.89 -17.67 2.16
N TRP A 131 -1.72 -18.33 2.09
CA TRP A 131 -0.44 -17.63 2.08
C TRP A 131 -0.25 -16.73 0.85
N ARG A 132 -0.80 -17.12 -0.33
CA ARG A 132 -0.74 -16.28 -1.55
C ARG A 132 -1.46 -14.98 -1.36
N THR A 133 -2.67 -15.01 -0.81
CA THR A 133 -3.45 -13.81 -0.50
C THR A 133 -2.71 -12.91 0.48
N SER A 134 -2.08 -13.48 1.51
CA SER A 134 -1.29 -12.73 2.48
C SER A 134 -0.05 -12.09 1.84
N VAL A 135 0.63 -12.78 0.93
CA VAL A 135 1.76 -12.23 0.16
C VAL A 135 1.32 -11.10 -0.76
N VAL A 136 0.17 -11.25 -1.44
CA VAL A 136 -0.39 -10.17 -2.27
C VAL A 136 -0.76 -8.96 -1.41
N ALA A 137 -1.41 -9.17 -0.25
CA ALA A 137 -1.74 -8.11 0.69
C ALA A 137 -0.48 -7.36 1.16
N LEU A 138 0.61 -8.09 1.43
CA LEU A 138 1.90 -7.50 1.76
C LEU A 138 2.45 -6.66 0.61
N CYS A 139 2.48 -7.20 -0.61
CA CYS A 139 2.96 -6.47 -1.79
C CYS A 139 2.10 -5.25 -2.10
N ALA A 140 0.78 -5.34 -1.89
CA ALA A 140 -0.12 -4.20 -2.01
C ALA A 140 0.20 -3.11 -0.98
N GLY A 141 0.48 -3.47 0.27
CA GLY A 141 0.93 -2.54 1.30
C GLY A 141 2.28 -1.88 0.96
N LEU A 142 3.24 -2.66 0.46
CA LEU A 142 4.53 -2.13 -0.02
C LEU A 142 4.35 -1.19 -1.22
N LEU A 143 3.46 -1.53 -2.14
CA LEU A 143 3.11 -0.70 -3.28
C LEU A 143 2.50 0.63 -2.83
N GLY A 144 1.56 0.59 -1.87
CA GLY A 144 1.00 1.78 -1.23
C GLY A 144 2.08 2.65 -0.58
N THR A 145 3.01 2.03 0.16
CA THR A 145 4.17 2.71 0.74
C THR A 145 5.02 3.41 -0.32
N ALA A 146 5.36 2.72 -1.41
CA ALA A 146 6.18 3.27 -2.48
C ALA A 146 5.51 4.47 -3.19
N PHE A 147 4.23 4.35 -3.50
CA PHE A 147 3.45 5.46 -4.05
C PHE A 147 3.28 6.62 -3.07
N GLY A 148 3.08 6.33 -1.77
CA GLY A 148 3.02 7.36 -0.73
C GLY A 148 4.32 8.16 -0.63
N LEU A 149 5.47 7.49 -0.68
CA LEU A 149 6.78 8.14 -0.72
C LEU A 149 6.95 9.01 -1.98
N ALA A 150 6.58 8.48 -3.16
CA ALA A 150 6.65 9.22 -4.42
C ALA A 150 5.73 10.45 -4.39
N LEU A 151 4.49 10.30 -3.92
CA LEU A 151 3.55 11.41 -3.79
C LEU A 151 4.05 12.48 -2.83
N SER A 152 4.61 12.08 -1.68
CA SER A 152 5.16 13.02 -0.70
C SER A 152 6.26 13.91 -1.29
N ALA A 153 6.94 13.47 -2.33
CA ALA A 153 7.97 14.24 -3.01
C ALA A 153 7.40 15.38 -3.87
N VAL A 154 6.16 15.27 -4.32
CA VAL A 154 5.47 16.23 -5.20
C VAL A 154 4.51 17.13 -4.43
N ALA A 155 3.81 16.61 -3.42
CA ALA A 155 2.86 17.36 -2.61
C ALA A 155 3.58 18.43 -1.77
N HIS A 156 2.95 19.60 -1.63
CA HIS A 156 3.47 20.74 -0.85
C HIS A 156 2.86 20.83 0.53
N THR A 157 1.64 20.33 0.73
CA THR A 157 0.91 20.37 2.01
C THR A 157 0.30 19.01 2.33
N GLU A 158 0.10 18.72 3.63
CA GLU A 158 -0.59 17.50 4.07
C GLU A 158 -2.01 17.41 3.47
N PHE A 159 -2.71 18.55 3.39
CA PHE A 159 -4.03 18.62 2.78
C PHE A 159 -4.01 18.23 1.30
N GLN A 160 -3.01 18.70 0.55
CA GLN A 160 -2.83 18.33 -0.85
C GLN A 160 -2.55 16.82 -1.01
N ALA A 161 -1.72 16.23 -0.14
CA ALA A 161 -1.47 14.79 -0.15
C ALA A 161 -2.75 13.98 0.08
N VAL A 162 -3.60 14.43 1.01
CA VAL A 162 -4.91 13.80 1.27
C VAL A 162 -5.86 13.96 0.07
N GLN A 163 -5.85 15.10 -0.61
CA GLN A 163 -6.69 15.31 -1.81
C GLN A 163 -6.23 14.48 -3.02
N PHE A 164 -4.93 14.23 -3.17
CA PHE A 164 -4.43 13.35 -4.22
C PHE A 164 -4.84 11.89 -4.01
N MET A 165 -5.10 11.48 -2.77
CA MET A 165 -5.51 10.10 -2.47
C MET A 165 -6.80 9.72 -3.23
N PRO A 166 -7.94 10.40 -3.11
CA PRO A 166 -9.11 10.04 -3.88
C PRO A 166 -8.89 10.17 -5.39
N ALA A 167 -8.18 11.19 -5.86
CA ALA A 167 -7.90 11.37 -7.29
C ALA A 167 -7.07 10.21 -7.87
N PHE A 168 -6.17 9.61 -7.10
CA PHE A 168 -5.34 8.50 -7.53
C PHE A 168 -6.01 7.14 -7.27
N ILE A 169 -6.67 6.97 -6.14
CA ILE A 169 -7.22 5.68 -5.69
C ILE A 169 -8.60 5.38 -6.29
N LEU A 170 -9.52 6.37 -6.37
CA LEU A 170 -10.89 6.10 -6.83
C LEU A 170 -10.96 5.59 -8.27
N PRO A 171 -10.23 6.14 -9.25
CA PRO A 171 -10.23 5.57 -10.60
C PRO A 171 -9.73 4.13 -10.62
N GLN A 172 -8.70 3.82 -9.85
CA GLN A 172 -8.17 2.46 -9.73
C GLN A 172 -9.17 1.51 -9.07
N LEU A 173 -9.84 1.95 -8.00
CA LEU A 173 -10.86 1.17 -7.30
C LEU A 173 -12.02 0.78 -8.22
N LEU A 174 -12.45 1.69 -9.09
CA LEU A 174 -13.54 1.44 -10.04
C LEU A 174 -13.13 0.47 -11.16
N LEU A 175 -11.85 0.54 -11.58
CA LEU A 175 -11.36 -0.19 -12.75
C LEU A 175 -10.68 -1.52 -12.40
N CYS A 176 -10.27 -1.75 -11.14
CA CYS A 176 -9.47 -2.92 -10.73
C CYS A 176 -10.23 -4.27 -10.75
N GLY A 177 -11.50 -4.29 -11.11
CA GLY A 177 -12.30 -5.52 -11.11
C GLY A 177 -12.92 -5.88 -9.76
N LEU A 178 -12.96 -4.92 -8.81
CA LEU A 178 -13.65 -5.10 -7.53
C LEU A 178 -15.17 -5.01 -7.70
N VAL A 179 -15.65 -3.97 -8.39
CA VAL A 179 -17.08 -3.67 -8.59
C VAL A 179 -17.59 -4.37 -9.84
N ILE A 180 -16.90 -4.19 -10.97
CA ILE A 180 -17.25 -4.78 -12.27
C ILE A 180 -16.03 -5.56 -12.76
N PRO A 181 -16.18 -6.84 -13.16
CA PRO A 181 -15.06 -7.60 -13.72
C PRO A 181 -14.41 -6.85 -14.88
N VAL A 182 -13.08 -6.82 -14.93
CA VAL A 182 -12.33 -6.10 -15.99
C VAL A 182 -12.72 -6.56 -17.40
N SER A 183 -13.09 -7.84 -17.56
CA SER A 183 -13.56 -8.40 -18.84
C SER A 183 -14.86 -7.76 -19.37
N GLN A 184 -15.65 -7.16 -18.50
CA GLN A 184 -16.92 -6.49 -18.86
C GLN A 184 -16.75 -5.00 -19.14
N LEU A 185 -15.57 -4.44 -18.95
CA LEU A 185 -15.29 -3.03 -19.22
C LEU A 185 -15.19 -2.78 -20.74
N PRO A 186 -15.57 -1.59 -21.22
CA PRO A 186 -15.28 -1.13 -22.57
C PRO A 186 -13.79 -1.23 -22.90
N ALA A 187 -13.43 -1.46 -24.17
CA ALA A 187 -12.05 -1.74 -24.58
C ALA A 187 -11.02 -0.71 -24.08
N VAL A 188 -11.36 0.57 -24.14
CA VAL A 188 -10.49 1.65 -23.67
C VAL A 188 -10.26 1.57 -22.15
N LEU A 189 -11.33 1.37 -21.37
CA LEU A 189 -11.23 1.26 -19.90
C LEU A 189 -10.52 -0.03 -19.49
N ARG A 190 -10.68 -1.11 -20.22
CA ARG A 190 -9.94 -2.37 -20.02
C ARG A 190 -8.45 -2.17 -20.20
N PHE A 191 -8.03 -1.51 -21.29
CA PHE A 191 -6.63 -1.20 -21.52
C PHE A 191 -6.03 -0.36 -20.37
N ILE A 192 -6.77 0.65 -19.90
CA ILE A 192 -6.35 1.44 -18.73
C ILE A 192 -6.28 0.57 -17.49
N ALA A 193 -7.29 -0.26 -17.24
CA ALA A 193 -7.34 -1.16 -16.08
C ALA A 193 -6.12 -2.11 -16.03
N ASP A 194 -5.75 -2.69 -17.18
CA ASP A 194 -4.64 -3.65 -17.28
C ASP A 194 -3.28 -3.01 -16.92
N VAL A 195 -3.15 -1.69 -17.07
CA VAL A 195 -1.93 -0.94 -16.68
C VAL A 195 -1.97 -0.50 -15.23
N LEU A 196 -3.11 -0.54 -14.54
CA LEU A 196 -3.21 -0.03 -13.17
C LEU A 196 -2.62 -1.02 -12.14
N PRO A 197 -1.81 -0.54 -11.18
CA PRO A 197 -1.16 -1.40 -10.20
C PRO A 197 -2.14 -2.06 -9.22
N MET A 198 -3.28 -1.43 -8.91
CA MET A 198 -4.33 -2.03 -8.08
C MET A 198 -5.01 -3.21 -8.79
N THR A 199 -5.14 -3.15 -10.11
CA THR A 199 -5.65 -4.27 -10.92
C THR A 199 -4.75 -5.49 -10.81
N ALA A 200 -3.41 -5.30 -10.86
CA ALA A 200 -2.47 -6.38 -10.66
C ALA A 200 -2.62 -7.04 -9.27
N ALA A 201 -2.85 -6.24 -8.22
CA ALA A 201 -3.09 -6.76 -6.87
C ALA A 201 -4.39 -7.58 -6.78
N VAL A 202 -5.48 -7.09 -7.38
CA VAL A 202 -6.77 -7.80 -7.39
C VAL A 202 -6.71 -9.08 -8.24
N HIS A 203 -6.04 -9.03 -9.39
CA HIS A 203 -5.88 -10.19 -10.27
C HIS A 203 -4.96 -11.26 -9.69
N ALA A 204 -3.94 -10.88 -8.92
CA ALA A 204 -3.07 -11.84 -8.23
C ALA A 204 -3.81 -12.67 -7.17
N ILE A 205 -4.96 -12.22 -6.70
CA ILE A 205 -5.77 -12.90 -5.67
C ILE A 205 -6.78 -13.89 -6.30
N ALA A 206 -7.08 -13.78 -7.59
CA ALA A 206 -8.11 -14.60 -8.23
C ALA A 206 -7.82 -16.10 -8.07
N PRO A 207 -8.76 -16.90 -7.47
CA PRO A 207 -8.48 -18.26 -7.01
C PRO A 207 -8.23 -19.28 -8.13
N LEU A 208 -8.68 -19.00 -9.34
CA LEU A 208 -8.62 -19.88 -10.50
C LEU A 208 -7.45 -19.63 -11.45
N GLN A 209 -6.52 -18.75 -11.08
CA GLN A 209 -5.42 -18.37 -11.95
C GLN A 209 -4.26 -19.37 -11.88
N SER A 210 -3.64 -19.63 -13.02
CA SER A 210 -2.44 -20.49 -13.08
C SER A 210 -1.27 -19.90 -12.27
N ASN A 211 -0.34 -20.75 -11.85
CA ASN A 211 0.86 -20.28 -11.15
C ASN A 211 1.64 -19.22 -11.95
N TRP A 212 1.72 -19.33 -13.26
CA TRP A 212 2.38 -18.38 -14.16
C TRP A 212 1.70 -17.03 -14.17
N TYR A 213 0.36 -17.01 -14.16
CA TYR A 213 -0.39 -15.76 -14.11
C TYR A 213 -0.16 -15.04 -12.76
N TYR A 214 -0.18 -15.77 -11.64
CA TYR A 214 0.13 -15.24 -10.32
C TYR A 214 1.53 -14.61 -10.28
N VAL A 215 2.55 -15.33 -10.78
CA VAL A 215 3.93 -14.82 -10.84
C VAL A 215 4.03 -13.57 -11.72
N GLY A 216 3.32 -13.53 -12.85
CA GLY A 216 3.26 -12.36 -13.73
C GLY A 216 2.70 -11.13 -13.03
N GLN A 217 1.56 -11.25 -12.35
CA GLN A 217 0.95 -10.15 -11.60
C GLN A 217 1.84 -9.67 -10.45
N PHE A 218 2.48 -10.59 -9.76
CA PHE A 218 3.43 -10.29 -8.71
C PHE A 218 4.66 -9.54 -9.24
N ALA A 219 5.21 -9.94 -10.37
CA ALA A 219 6.32 -9.23 -11.04
C ALA A 219 5.93 -7.81 -11.45
N ILE A 220 4.69 -7.61 -11.94
CA ILE A 220 4.15 -6.28 -12.25
C ILE A 220 4.11 -5.42 -10.99
N MET A 221 3.58 -5.93 -9.86
CA MET A 221 3.54 -5.20 -8.60
C MET A 221 4.95 -4.80 -8.13
N LEU A 222 5.92 -5.71 -8.18
CA LEU A 222 7.32 -5.43 -7.81
C LEU A 222 7.92 -4.35 -8.71
N THR A 223 7.63 -4.38 -10.01
CA THR A 223 8.08 -3.35 -10.95
C THR A 223 7.54 -1.98 -10.57
N TYR A 224 6.25 -1.88 -10.27
CA TYR A 224 5.66 -0.60 -9.79
C TYR A 224 6.28 -0.12 -8.49
N ILE A 225 6.55 -1.02 -7.53
CA ILE A 225 7.22 -0.67 -6.27
C ILE A 225 8.59 -0.06 -6.57
N LEU A 226 9.39 -0.72 -7.39
CA LEU A 226 10.73 -0.24 -7.74
C LEU A 226 10.69 1.10 -8.47
N VAL A 227 9.82 1.23 -9.47
CA VAL A 227 9.67 2.49 -10.23
C VAL A 227 9.24 3.63 -9.31
N ALA A 228 8.25 3.41 -8.44
CA ALA A 228 7.77 4.43 -7.50
C ALA A 228 8.86 4.85 -6.51
N LEU A 229 9.65 3.92 -5.97
CA LEU A 229 10.77 4.23 -5.09
C LEU A 229 11.88 5.02 -5.80
N VAL A 230 12.20 4.66 -7.04
CA VAL A 230 13.18 5.39 -7.85
C VAL A 230 12.70 6.80 -8.17
N VAL A 231 11.43 6.94 -8.59
CA VAL A 231 10.81 8.25 -8.85
C VAL A 231 10.78 9.08 -7.57
N GLY A 232 10.37 8.51 -6.45
CA GLY A 232 10.39 9.17 -5.14
C GLY A 232 11.78 9.67 -4.76
N ALA A 233 12.82 8.85 -4.94
CA ALA A 233 14.20 9.24 -4.67
C ALA A 233 14.71 10.33 -5.62
N ALA A 234 14.34 10.28 -6.90
CA ALA A 234 14.75 11.25 -7.91
C ALA A 234 14.08 12.62 -7.71
N THR A 235 12.80 12.63 -7.36
CA THR A 235 11.98 13.85 -7.21
C THR A 235 12.16 14.56 -5.87
N LEU A 236 12.70 13.87 -4.85
CA LEU A 236 13.05 14.51 -3.58
C LEU A 236 14.02 15.67 -3.79
N ARG A 237 13.53 16.91 -3.67
CA ARG A 237 14.35 18.13 -3.67
C ARG A 237 14.49 18.62 -2.23
N PRO A 238 15.70 18.99 -1.76
CA PRO A 238 15.81 19.80 -0.56
C PRO A 238 15.13 21.14 -0.88
N THR A 239 14.19 21.55 -0.05
CA THR A 239 13.58 22.88 -0.12
C THR A 239 14.63 23.86 0.38
N THR A 240 15.49 24.36 -0.50
CA THR A 240 16.25 25.58 -0.22
C THR A 240 15.25 26.74 -0.24
N LYS A 241 14.91 27.25 0.94
CA LYS A 241 14.44 28.63 1.11
C LYS A 241 15.62 29.55 1.14
#